data_5b028cc6f2cf1c9dda32a591240ce0ed
#
_entry.id   5b028cc6f2cf1c9dda32a591240ce0ed
#
_cell.length_a   1.000
_cell.length_b   1.000
_cell.length_c   1.000
_cell.angle_alpha   90.00
_cell.angle_beta   90.00
_cell.angle_gamma   90.00
#
_symmetry.space_group_name_H-M   'P 1'
#
loop_
_entity.id
_entity.type
_entity.pdbx_description
1 polymer ?
#
loop_
_entity_poly.entity_id
_entity_poly.type
_entity_poly.pdbx_seq_one_letter_code
_entity_poly.pdbx_strand_id
1 'polypeptide(L)'
;MWPDLNMVTQMHKSPRNGPRAMVRALVLTLLLAAAAMPARAEDRFDALRNDPQIHEGLLVISIGRLVRNHCDSINARILRAWAFAQSLVDRGISLGYSRAELEDYLDSDADKARYRALAAAYLAEREASVEDAESMCRLGRDEISSRSAVGRLLIEG
;
A
#
# COMPACT_ATOMS: atom_id res chain seq x y z
N MET A 1 29.19 -26.05 41.22
CA MET A 1 29.10 -26.28 42.70
C MET A 1 27.63 -26.09 43.05
N TRP A 2 26.92 -27.21 43.17
CA TRP A 2 25.55 -27.39 43.65
C TRP A 2 25.61 -27.48 45.20
N PRO A 3 24.55 -27.45 45.96
CA PRO A 3 23.09 -27.62 45.78
C PRO A 3 22.28 -26.50 46.49
N ASP A 4 20.94 -26.48 46.78
CA ASP A 4 20.06 -27.49 47.33
C ASP A 4 18.57 -27.19 47.15
N LEU A 5 17.86 -28.26 47.02
CA LEU A 5 16.43 -28.44 47.13
C LEU A 5 15.83 -27.98 48.48
N ASN A 6 14.67 -27.32 48.46
CA ASN A 6 13.73 -27.45 49.56
C ASN A 6 12.28 -27.44 49.09
N MET A 7 11.78 -28.64 49.01
CA MET A 7 10.40 -29.03 48.82
C MET A 7 9.67 -28.88 50.16
N VAL A 8 8.74 -27.97 50.25
CA VAL A 8 7.78 -27.98 51.39
C VAL A 8 6.36 -27.96 50.82
N THR A 9 5.81 -29.13 50.93
CA THR A 9 4.41 -29.50 50.89
C THR A 9 3.54 -28.51 51.66
N GLN A 10 2.61 -27.84 50.98
CA GLN A 10 1.45 -27.23 51.61
C GLN A 10 0.19 -27.93 51.11
N MET A 11 -0.36 -28.69 52.03
CA MET A 11 -1.60 -29.41 51.90
C MET A 11 -2.79 -28.47 51.67
N HIS A 12 -3.39 -28.71 50.60
CA HIS A 12 -4.72 -28.45 50.12
C HIS A 12 -5.80 -28.36 51.20
N LYS A 13 -6.48 -27.23 51.27
CA LYS A 13 -7.78 -27.11 51.91
C LYS A 13 -8.79 -26.68 50.83
N SER A 14 -9.50 -27.67 50.32
CA SER A 14 -10.56 -27.48 49.32
C SER A 14 -11.79 -26.87 49.99
N PRO A 15 -12.33 -25.73 49.51
CA PRO A 15 -13.67 -25.32 49.87
C PRO A 15 -14.67 -26.03 48.95
N ARG A 16 -15.59 -26.77 49.55
CA ARG A 16 -16.78 -27.32 48.90
C ARG A 16 -17.69 -26.19 48.49
N ASN A 17 -17.55 -25.68 47.31
CA ASN A 17 -18.51 -24.78 46.67
C ASN A 17 -19.50 -25.61 45.87
N GLY A 18 -20.78 -25.60 46.28
CA GLY A 18 -21.87 -26.34 45.63
C GLY A 18 -22.18 -25.86 44.20
N PRO A 19 -22.96 -26.65 43.45
CA PRO A 19 -23.16 -26.46 42.01
C PRO A 19 -23.77 -25.11 41.61
N ARG A 20 -24.31 -24.33 42.53
CA ARG A 20 -24.89 -23.00 42.26
C ARG A 20 -23.85 -21.91 42.10
N ALA A 21 -22.65 -22.04 42.62
CA ALA A 21 -21.55 -21.07 42.46
C ALA A 21 -20.86 -21.19 41.07
N MET A 22 -20.77 -22.40 40.51
CA MET A 22 -20.20 -22.65 39.19
C MET A 22 -21.01 -22.05 38.05
N VAL A 23 -22.34 -22.10 38.13
CA VAL A 23 -23.21 -21.57 37.07
C VAL A 23 -23.12 -20.03 36.97
N ARG A 24 -22.97 -19.34 38.12
CA ARG A 24 -22.82 -17.88 38.11
C ARG A 24 -21.45 -17.41 37.62
N ALA A 25 -20.41 -18.15 37.85
CA ALA A 25 -19.05 -17.85 37.36
C ALA A 25 -18.94 -18.05 35.83
N LEU A 26 -19.60 -19.08 35.29
CA LEU A 26 -19.59 -19.36 33.85
C LEU A 26 -20.36 -18.29 33.01
N VAL A 27 -21.46 -17.75 33.55
CA VAL A 27 -22.22 -16.73 32.86
C VAL A 27 -21.49 -15.38 32.82
N LEU A 28 -20.74 -15.03 33.86
CA LEU A 28 -19.98 -13.78 33.88
C LEU A 28 -18.74 -13.82 32.96
N THR A 29 -18.11 -14.97 32.77
CA THR A 29 -16.99 -15.13 31.86
C THR A 29 -17.38 -15.13 30.38
N LEU A 30 -18.60 -15.58 30.06
CA LEU A 30 -19.08 -15.52 28.66
C LEU A 30 -19.42 -14.09 28.19
N LEU A 31 -19.78 -13.19 29.09
CA LEU A 31 -20.14 -11.81 28.74
C LEU A 31 -18.92 -10.90 28.50
N LEU A 32 -17.72 -11.25 28.99
CA LEU A 32 -16.49 -10.48 28.74
C LEU A 32 -15.75 -10.88 27.44
N ALA A 33 -16.09 -12.02 26.85
CA ALA A 33 -15.44 -12.48 25.61
C ALA A 33 -15.95 -11.79 24.32
N ALA A 34 -17.03 -10.97 24.39
CA ALA A 34 -17.63 -10.37 23.22
C ALA A 34 -17.04 -9.01 22.81
N ALA A 35 -16.03 -8.49 23.51
CA ALA A 35 -15.49 -7.14 23.26
C ALA A 35 -14.09 -7.07 22.64
N ALA A 36 -13.48 -8.20 22.30
CA ALA A 36 -12.20 -8.21 21.59
C ALA A 36 -12.41 -8.45 20.11
N MET A 37 -13.18 -7.59 19.43
CA MET A 37 -12.97 -7.40 17.98
C MET A 37 -11.58 -6.79 17.84
N PRO A 38 -10.64 -7.42 17.10
CA PRO A 38 -9.42 -6.73 16.74
C PRO A 38 -9.85 -5.49 15.99
N ALA A 39 -9.61 -4.30 16.55
CA ALA A 39 -9.61 -3.08 15.79
C ALA A 39 -8.59 -3.34 14.67
N ARG A 40 -9.09 -3.53 13.44
CA ARG A 40 -8.23 -3.48 12.26
C ARG A 40 -7.53 -2.15 12.40
N ALA A 41 -6.23 -2.16 12.63
CA ALA A 41 -5.43 -0.97 12.50
C ALA A 41 -5.66 -0.51 11.06
N GLU A 42 -6.42 0.58 10.91
CA GLU A 42 -6.61 1.21 9.62
C GLU A 42 -5.23 1.52 9.10
N ASP A 43 -4.89 1.01 7.92
CA ASP A 43 -3.58 1.24 7.34
C ASP A 43 -3.43 2.76 7.14
N ARG A 44 -2.39 3.34 7.72
CA ARG A 44 -2.17 4.79 7.72
C ARG A 44 -2.22 5.43 6.33
N PHE A 45 -2.09 4.64 5.26
CA PHE A 45 -2.11 5.10 3.87
C PHE A 45 -3.40 4.76 3.11
N ASP A 46 -4.42 4.26 3.76
CA ASP A 46 -5.68 3.88 3.09
C ASP A 46 -6.33 5.05 2.36
N ALA A 47 -6.30 6.26 2.92
CA ALA A 47 -6.85 7.43 2.25
C ALA A 47 -6.07 7.80 0.97
N LEU A 48 -4.74 7.63 0.95
CA LEU A 48 -3.92 7.84 -0.27
C LEU A 48 -4.22 6.77 -1.33
N ARG A 49 -4.33 5.50 -0.92
CA ARG A 49 -4.60 4.38 -1.85
C ARG A 49 -5.96 4.46 -2.50
N ASN A 50 -6.95 5.00 -1.78
CA ASN A 50 -8.33 5.10 -2.24
C ASN A 50 -8.66 6.45 -2.88
N ASP A 51 -7.76 7.43 -2.85
CA ASP A 51 -7.95 8.70 -3.54
C ASP A 51 -7.72 8.53 -5.05
N PRO A 52 -8.74 8.80 -5.89
CA PRO A 52 -8.62 8.58 -7.33
C PRO A 52 -7.49 9.39 -7.97
N GLN A 53 -7.30 10.65 -7.56
CA GLN A 53 -6.27 11.52 -8.13
C GLN A 53 -4.87 11.01 -7.82
N ILE A 54 -4.62 10.56 -6.59
CA ILE A 54 -3.34 9.96 -6.19
C ILE A 54 -3.13 8.65 -6.94
N HIS A 55 -4.13 7.76 -6.94
CA HIS A 55 -4.04 6.45 -7.54
C HIS A 55 -3.77 6.53 -9.05
N GLU A 56 -4.59 7.25 -9.78
CA GLU A 56 -4.45 7.43 -11.23
C GLU A 56 -3.15 8.18 -11.57
N GLY A 57 -2.82 9.21 -10.79
CA GLY A 57 -1.61 10.00 -11.01
C GLY A 57 -0.33 9.21 -10.84
N LEU A 58 -0.23 8.36 -9.82
CA LEU A 58 0.94 7.49 -9.61
C LEU A 58 1.05 6.42 -10.71
N LEU A 59 -0.07 5.90 -11.20
CA LEU A 59 -0.08 4.97 -12.33
C LEU A 59 0.42 5.67 -13.61
N VAL A 60 -0.05 6.88 -13.90
CA VAL A 60 0.40 7.69 -15.04
C VAL A 60 1.91 7.94 -14.99
N ILE A 61 2.45 8.31 -13.82
CA ILE A 61 3.90 8.49 -13.64
C ILE A 61 4.64 7.16 -13.85
N SER A 62 4.11 6.05 -13.34
CA SER A 62 4.74 4.73 -13.47
C SER A 62 4.83 4.29 -14.92
N ILE A 63 3.75 4.44 -15.70
CA ILE A 63 3.72 4.10 -17.13
C ILE A 63 4.66 5.01 -17.92
N GLY A 64 4.56 6.33 -17.72
CA GLY A 64 5.43 7.29 -18.42
C GLY A 64 6.91 7.05 -18.15
N ARG A 65 7.27 6.64 -16.93
CA ARG A 65 8.63 6.24 -16.57
C ARG A 65 9.07 4.96 -17.29
N LEU A 66 8.20 3.96 -17.39
CA LEU A 66 8.50 2.73 -18.14
C LEU A 66 8.72 3.03 -19.61
N VAL A 67 7.83 3.77 -20.26
CA VAL A 67 8.00 4.16 -21.68
C VAL A 67 9.35 4.86 -21.90
N ARG A 68 9.65 5.89 -21.10
CA ARG A 68 10.92 6.62 -21.23
C ARG A 68 12.16 5.73 -20.99
N ASN A 69 12.08 4.77 -20.07
CA ASN A 69 13.22 3.94 -19.73
C ASN A 69 13.47 2.82 -20.76
N HIS A 70 12.48 2.49 -21.58
CA HIS A 70 12.56 1.40 -22.55
C HIS A 70 12.36 1.86 -24.00
N CYS A 71 12.33 3.17 -24.25
CA CYS A 71 12.27 3.77 -25.60
C CYS A 71 13.15 5.02 -25.67
N ASP A 72 14.29 4.92 -26.33
CA ASP A 72 15.30 5.99 -26.42
C ASP A 72 14.79 7.23 -27.19
N SER A 73 13.79 7.08 -28.06
CA SER A 73 13.22 8.19 -28.83
C SER A 73 12.10 8.95 -28.10
N ILE A 74 11.81 8.57 -26.84
CA ILE A 74 10.78 9.26 -26.05
C ILE A 74 11.37 9.78 -24.76
N ASN A 75 11.15 11.07 -24.53
CA ASN A 75 11.61 11.78 -23.34
C ASN A 75 10.46 12.30 -22.49
N ALA A 76 10.76 12.67 -21.24
CA ALA A 76 9.79 13.34 -20.38
C ALA A 76 9.74 14.85 -20.70
N ARG A 77 8.54 15.43 -20.73
CA ARG A 77 8.34 16.89 -20.63
C ARG A 77 8.61 17.32 -19.19
N ILE A 78 9.89 17.53 -18.87
CA ILE A 78 10.39 17.66 -17.48
C ILE A 78 9.55 18.64 -16.64
N LEU A 79 9.32 19.86 -17.11
CA LEU A 79 8.56 20.87 -16.36
C LEU A 79 7.11 20.44 -16.12
N ARG A 80 6.50 19.81 -17.12
CA ARG A 80 5.11 19.33 -17.00
C ARG A 80 5.01 18.12 -16.09
N ALA A 81 5.95 17.19 -16.20
CA ALA A 81 6.01 16.01 -15.34
C ALA A 81 6.27 16.44 -13.86
N TRP A 82 7.15 17.41 -13.65
CA TRP A 82 7.38 17.97 -12.32
C TRP A 82 6.13 18.64 -11.75
N ALA A 83 5.47 19.51 -12.52
CA ALA A 83 4.24 20.18 -12.06
C ALA A 83 3.12 19.16 -11.75
N PHE A 84 3.02 18.11 -12.56
CA PHE A 84 2.08 17.02 -12.31
C PHE A 84 2.39 16.29 -11.02
N ALA A 85 3.66 15.93 -10.78
CA ALA A 85 4.07 15.27 -9.53
C ALA A 85 3.79 16.18 -8.30
N GLN A 86 4.06 17.51 -8.41
CA GLN A 86 3.73 18.44 -7.34
C GLN A 86 2.23 18.49 -7.04
N SER A 87 1.37 18.41 -8.06
CA SER A 87 -0.08 18.39 -7.82
C SER A 87 -0.55 17.16 -7.04
N LEU A 88 0.14 16.02 -7.16
CA LEU A 88 -0.13 14.83 -6.33
C LEU A 88 0.34 15.02 -4.89
N VAL A 89 1.50 15.65 -4.69
CA VAL A 89 1.98 16.02 -3.35
C VAL A 89 1.00 16.97 -2.67
N ASP A 90 0.54 18.01 -3.37
CA ASP A 90 -0.44 18.97 -2.84
C ASP A 90 -1.78 18.28 -2.51
N ARG A 91 -2.18 17.32 -3.34
CA ARG A 91 -3.35 16.48 -3.04
C ARG A 91 -3.17 15.68 -1.76
N GLY A 92 -2.03 14.99 -1.60
CA GLY A 92 -1.72 14.24 -0.38
C GLY A 92 -1.71 15.12 0.87
N ILE A 93 -1.14 16.32 0.78
CA ILE A 93 -1.17 17.31 1.88
C ILE A 93 -2.62 17.72 2.18
N SER A 94 -3.46 17.92 1.18
CA SER A 94 -4.88 18.26 1.37
C SER A 94 -5.69 17.14 2.05
N LEU A 95 -5.23 15.89 1.95
CA LEU A 95 -5.78 14.74 2.66
C LEU A 95 -5.25 14.62 4.11
N GLY A 96 -4.37 15.52 4.54
CA GLY A 96 -3.86 15.59 5.91
C GLY A 96 -2.48 14.95 6.11
N TYR A 97 -1.82 14.47 5.06
CA TYR A 97 -0.49 13.86 5.15
C TYR A 97 0.62 14.92 5.13
N SER A 98 1.66 14.70 5.92
CA SER A 98 2.91 15.44 5.82
C SER A 98 3.75 14.96 4.61
N ARG A 99 4.73 15.79 4.19
CA ARG A 99 5.68 15.38 3.12
C ARG A 99 6.44 14.10 3.46
N ALA A 100 6.86 13.93 4.72
CA ALA A 100 7.56 12.73 5.17
C ALA A 100 6.68 11.48 5.04
N GLU A 101 5.39 11.56 5.39
CA GLU A 101 4.45 10.43 5.21
C GLU A 101 4.20 10.13 3.74
N LEU A 102 4.18 11.12 2.86
CA LEU A 102 4.09 10.90 1.42
C LEU A 102 5.35 10.22 0.87
N GLU A 103 6.52 10.59 1.35
CA GLU A 103 7.78 9.90 1.03
C GLU A 103 7.77 8.46 1.52
N ASP A 104 7.36 8.20 2.76
CA ASP A 104 7.18 6.85 3.31
C ASP A 104 6.20 6.00 2.47
N TYR A 105 5.09 6.60 2.01
CA TYR A 105 4.14 5.93 1.14
C TYR A 105 4.77 5.54 -0.20
N LEU A 106 5.49 6.45 -0.83
CA LEU A 106 6.19 6.20 -2.10
C LEU A 106 7.34 5.21 -1.95
N ASP A 107 7.92 5.10 -0.75
CA ASP A 107 8.99 4.14 -0.45
C ASP A 107 8.49 2.78 0.01
N SER A 108 7.21 2.63 0.29
CA SER A 108 6.58 1.36 0.66
C SER A 108 6.78 0.30 -0.44
N ASP A 109 7.37 -0.83 -0.08
CA ASP A 109 7.58 -1.93 -1.03
C ASP A 109 6.26 -2.53 -1.52
N ALA A 110 5.23 -2.56 -0.66
CA ALA A 110 3.90 -3.03 -1.01
C ALA A 110 3.23 -2.14 -2.05
N ASP A 111 3.32 -0.80 -1.89
CA ASP A 111 2.74 0.15 -2.83
C ASP A 111 3.54 0.21 -4.13
N LYS A 112 4.87 0.14 -4.08
CA LYS A 112 5.72 -0.03 -5.26
C LYS A 112 5.37 -1.30 -6.05
N ALA A 113 5.13 -2.43 -5.37
CA ALA A 113 4.72 -3.66 -6.03
C ALA A 113 3.33 -3.54 -6.66
N ARG A 114 2.39 -2.89 -5.97
CA ARG A 114 1.05 -2.60 -6.49
C ARG A 114 1.11 -1.80 -7.80
N TYR A 115 1.84 -0.69 -7.83
CA TYR A 115 1.93 0.14 -9.03
C TYR A 115 2.70 -0.53 -10.16
N ARG A 116 3.70 -1.37 -9.85
CA ARG A 116 4.35 -2.21 -10.87
C ARG A 116 3.36 -3.19 -11.51
N ALA A 117 2.52 -3.86 -10.72
CA ALA A 117 1.52 -4.78 -11.23
C ALA A 117 0.45 -4.07 -12.09
N LEU A 118 -0.03 -2.90 -11.65
CA LEU A 118 -0.98 -2.09 -12.42
C LEU A 118 -0.38 -1.60 -13.74
N ALA A 119 0.87 -1.14 -13.72
CA ALA A 119 1.56 -0.73 -14.93
C ALA A 119 1.79 -1.91 -15.88
N ALA A 120 2.16 -3.09 -15.37
CA ALA A 120 2.30 -4.29 -16.20
C ALA A 120 0.96 -4.70 -16.85
N ALA A 121 -0.16 -4.63 -16.13
CA ALA A 121 -1.49 -4.89 -16.70
C ALA A 121 -1.83 -3.87 -17.80
N TYR A 122 -1.53 -2.60 -17.57
CA TYR A 122 -1.73 -1.53 -18.56
C TYR A 122 -0.94 -1.77 -19.85
N LEU A 123 0.33 -2.21 -19.73
CA LEU A 123 1.16 -2.55 -20.88
C LEU A 123 0.61 -3.77 -21.63
N ALA A 124 0.21 -4.81 -20.92
CA ALA A 124 -0.33 -6.04 -21.50
C ALA A 124 -1.61 -5.78 -22.32
N GLU A 125 -2.51 -4.93 -21.82
CA GLU A 125 -3.72 -4.51 -22.56
C GLU A 125 -3.42 -3.79 -23.88
N ARG A 126 -2.20 -3.26 -24.04
CA ARG A 126 -1.74 -2.50 -25.20
C ARG A 126 -0.66 -3.21 -26.01
N GLU A 127 -0.53 -4.51 -25.78
CA GLU A 127 0.46 -5.36 -26.46
C GLU A 127 1.89 -4.78 -26.40
N ALA A 128 2.24 -4.19 -25.23
CA ALA A 128 3.56 -3.63 -24.97
C ALA A 128 4.28 -4.44 -23.87
N SER A 129 5.60 -4.58 -24.01
CA SER A 129 6.46 -5.29 -23.07
C SER A 129 7.75 -4.51 -22.82
N VAL A 130 8.22 -4.50 -21.59
CA VAL A 130 9.50 -3.87 -21.22
C VAL A 130 10.71 -4.58 -21.82
N GLU A 131 10.57 -5.84 -22.27
CA GLU A 131 11.58 -6.59 -22.99
C GLU A 131 11.62 -6.25 -24.49
N ASP A 132 10.60 -5.55 -25.02
CA ASP A 132 10.49 -5.16 -26.42
C ASP A 132 10.43 -3.63 -26.55
N ALA A 133 11.58 -3.03 -26.84
CA ALA A 133 11.73 -1.59 -27.00
C ALA A 133 10.85 -1.01 -28.12
N GLU A 134 10.60 -1.77 -29.21
CA GLU A 134 9.75 -1.31 -30.30
C GLU A 134 8.30 -1.17 -29.85
N SER A 135 7.78 -2.15 -29.10
CA SER A 135 6.44 -2.09 -28.53
C SER A 135 6.28 -0.94 -27.54
N MET A 136 7.31 -0.69 -26.72
CA MET A 136 7.32 0.45 -25.79
C MET A 136 7.36 1.79 -26.50
N CYS A 137 8.12 1.91 -27.59
CA CYS A 137 8.15 3.10 -28.43
C CYS A 137 6.81 3.34 -29.15
N ARG A 138 6.18 2.27 -29.66
CA ARG A 138 4.84 2.34 -30.25
C ARG A 138 3.82 2.85 -29.21
N LEU A 139 3.79 2.20 -28.03
CA LEU A 139 2.91 2.63 -26.93
C LEU A 139 3.11 4.13 -26.61
N GLY A 140 4.34 4.57 -26.47
CA GLY A 140 4.62 5.96 -26.13
C GLY A 140 4.16 6.95 -27.20
N ARG A 141 4.30 6.62 -28.48
CA ARG A 141 3.78 7.44 -29.60
C ARG A 141 2.25 7.48 -29.60
N ASP A 142 1.59 6.35 -29.33
CA ASP A 142 0.13 6.25 -29.25
C ASP A 142 -0.41 7.10 -28.10
N GLU A 143 0.25 7.05 -26.92
CA GLU A 143 -0.08 7.91 -25.78
C GLU A 143 0.07 9.40 -26.10
N ILE A 144 1.18 9.79 -26.77
CA ILE A 144 1.44 11.19 -27.19
C ILE A 144 0.38 11.65 -28.19
N SER A 145 0.09 10.84 -29.20
CA SER A 145 -0.85 11.20 -30.29
C SER A 145 -2.28 11.34 -29.76
N SER A 146 -2.71 10.47 -28.87
CA SER A 146 -4.01 10.50 -28.22
C SER A 146 -4.13 11.59 -27.14
N ARG A 147 -3.02 12.23 -26.75
CA ARG A 147 -2.96 13.20 -25.66
C ARG A 147 -3.50 12.63 -24.36
N SER A 148 -3.29 11.36 -24.10
CA SER A 148 -3.66 10.71 -22.87
C SER A 148 -3.02 11.37 -21.64
N ALA A 149 -3.38 10.96 -20.44
CA ALA A 149 -2.74 11.43 -19.23
C ALA A 149 -1.23 11.14 -19.24
N VAL A 150 -0.82 9.96 -19.71
CA VAL A 150 0.58 9.55 -19.89
C VAL A 150 1.25 10.39 -20.98
N GLY A 151 0.63 10.48 -22.16
CA GLY A 151 1.20 11.16 -23.32
C GLY A 151 1.41 12.67 -23.13
N ARG A 152 0.61 13.30 -22.26
CA ARG A 152 0.83 14.71 -21.89
C ARG A 152 2.15 14.95 -21.14
N LEU A 153 2.71 13.93 -20.52
CA LEU A 153 3.98 13.99 -19.79
C LEU A 153 5.18 13.62 -20.66
N LEU A 154 4.95 13.12 -21.88
CA LEU A 154 5.96 12.62 -22.79
C LEU A 154 6.13 13.50 -24.03
N ILE A 155 7.28 13.40 -24.68
CA ILE A 155 7.62 14.04 -25.94
C ILE A 155 8.54 13.14 -26.76
N GLU A 156 8.38 13.10 -28.06
CA GLU A 156 9.38 12.52 -28.97
C GLU A 156 10.62 13.42 -29.01
N GLY A 157 11.80 12.81 -28.94
CA GLY A 157 13.09 13.50 -28.91
C GLY A 157 13.98 13.11 -30.05
#